data_c210d20a5463de87de9971cf27e25c74
#
_entry.id   c210d20a5463de87de9971cf27e25c74
#
_cell.length_a   1.000
_cell.length_b   1.000
_cell.length_c   1.000
_cell.angle_alpha   90.00
_cell.angle_beta   90.00
_cell.angle_gamma   90.00
#
_symmetry.space_group_name_H-M   'P 1'
#
loop_
_entity.id
_entity.type
_entity.pdbx_description
1 polymer ?
#
loop_
_entity_poly.entity_id
_entity_poly.type
_entity_poly.pdbx_seq_one_letter_code
_entity_poly.pdbx_strand_id
1 'polypeptide(L)'
;TNDIADDESAVEIEDVSDDNAEETLDLNIDKVVSLVVPKNDGAILTATQNGYGKRTQLSEYPTKSRNTKGVISIKVSERNGKVVAATQVEETDQIMLITDAGTLVRTRVSEVSIVGRNTQGVRLIRTAEDEHVVSLERVCDVDDEDEGTEDVTSGE
;
A
#
# COMPACT_ATOMS: atom_id res chain seq x y z
N THR A 1 -62.72 -5.81 42.76
CA THR A 1 -62.83 -4.87 41.67
C THR A 1 -61.46 -4.23 41.49
N ASN A 2 -60.72 -4.75 40.59
CA ASN A 2 -59.39 -4.26 40.21
C ASN A 2 -59.53 -3.55 38.86
N ASP A 3 -59.31 -2.23 38.87
CA ASP A 3 -59.13 -1.48 37.67
C ASP A 3 -57.63 -1.49 37.32
N ILE A 4 -57.37 -2.08 36.19
CA ILE A 4 -56.03 -2.04 35.54
C ILE A 4 -56.11 -0.92 34.51
N ALA A 5 -55.40 0.16 34.79
CA ALA A 5 -55.20 1.24 33.82
C ALA A 5 -54.05 0.85 32.86
N ASP A 6 -54.35 0.73 31.60
CA ASP A 6 -53.38 0.61 30.51
C ASP A 6 -52.73 1.99 30.31
N ASP A 7 -51.45 2.07 30.61
CA ASP A 7 -50.60 3.21 30.29
C ASP A 7 -49.87 2.91 28.96
N GLU A 8 -50.52 3.29 27.85
CA GLU A 8 -49.86 3.34 26.55
C GLU A 8 -49.02 4.64 26.45
N SER A 9 -47.79 4.58 26.95
CA SER A 9 -46.83 5.63 26.65
C SER A 9 -46.30 5.41 25.19
N ALA A 10 -46.87 6.17 24.28
CA ALA A 10 -46.34 6.31 22.91
C ALA A 10 -44.97 6.92 23.01
N VAL A 11 -43.95 6.15 22.61
CA VAL A 11 -42.59 6.67 22.41
C VAL A 11 -42.60 7.43 21.09
N GLU A 12 -42.61 8.76 21.18
CA GLU A 12 -42.33 9.62 20.04
C GLU A 12 -40.87 9.38 19.61
N ILE A 13 -40.72 8.79 18.46
CA ILE A 13 -39.43 8.70 17.77
C ILE A 13 -39.21 10.10 17.19
N GLU A 14 -38.41 10.90 17.88
CA GLU A 14 -37.88 12.13 17.28
C GLU A 14 -37.01 11.76 16.08
N ASP A 15 -37.46 12.20 14.93
CA ASP A 15 -36.75 12.14 13.65
C ASP A 15 -35.47 12.98 13.79
N VAL A 16 -34.36 12.32 14.12
CA VAL A 16 -33.03 12.97 14.13
C VAL A 16 -32.66 13.22 12.68
N SER A 17 -32.99 14.39 12.19
CA SER A 17 -32.50 14.90 10.93
C SER A 17 -30.97 14.80 10.92
N ASP A 18 -30.47 13.94 10.07
CA ASP A 18 -29.05 13.74 9.73
C ASP A 18 -28.55 14.97 8.95
N ASP A 19 -28.33 16.07 9.68
CA ASP A 19 -27.72 17.28 9.15
C ASP A 19 -26.26 17.37 9.60
N ASN A 20 -25.37 17.14 8.64
CA ASN A 20 -23.96 17.54 8.64
C ASN A 20 -22.99 16.76 9.53
N ALA A 21 -22.72 15.56 9.19
CA ALA A 21 -21.37 15.02 9.39
C ALA A 21 -20.63 14.94 8.07
N GLU A 22 -20.34 16.05 7.42
CA GLU A 22 -19.06 16.17 6.72
C GLU A 22 -17.98 16.14 7.81
N GLU A 23 -17.70 14.93 8.34
CA GLU A 23 -16.45 14.68 9.00
C GLU A 23 -15.36 15.00 7.97
N THR A 24 -14.82 16.21 8.08
CA THR A 24 -13.54 16.54 7.49
C THR A 24 -12.57 15.52 8.09
N LEU A 25 -12.34 14.43 7.35
CA LEU A 25 -11.32 13.45 7.67
C LEU A 25 -10.05 14.22 7.94
N ASP A 26 -9.67 14.28 9.22
CA ASP A 26 -8.43 14.90 9.63
C ASP A 26 -7.30 14.15 8.90
N LEU A 27 -6.82 14.74 7.79
CA LEU A 27 -5.80 14.16 6.90
C LEU A 27 -4.48 13.89 7.61
N ASN A 28 -4.43 14.15 8.91
CA ASN A 28 -3.26 13.99 9.76
C ASN A 28 -3.31 12.74 10.67
N ILE A 29 -4.31 11.88 10.51
CA ILE A 29 -4.39 10.62 11.25
C ILE A 29 -3.38 9.63 10.66
N ASP A 30 -2.49 9.13 11.52
CA ASP A 30 -1.59 8.03 11.18
C ASP A 30 -2.40 6.77 10.87
N LYS A 31 -2.17 6.17 9.71
CA LYS A 31 -2.85 4.94 9.28
C LYS A 31 -1.86 3.90 8.79
N VAL A 32 -2.21 2.63 8.97
CA VAL A 32 -1.46 1.53 8.37
C VAL A 32 -1.68 1.53 6.86
N VAL A 33 -0.59 1.63 6.09
CA VAL A 33 -0.65 1.62 4.62
C VAL A 33 -0.28 0.27 4.04
N SER A 34 0.56 -0.52 4.73
CA SER A 34 0.98 -1.85 4.28
C SER A 34 1.36 -2.72 5.46
N LEU A 35 1.16 -4.03 5.32
CA LEU A 35 1.67 -5.07 6.20
C LEU A 35 2.52 -6.04 5.35
N VAL A 36 3.79 -6.19 5.72
CA VAL A 36 4.72 -7.09 5.04
C VAL A 36 5.20 -8.14 6.01
N VAL A 37 5.06 -9.41 5.63
CA VAL A 37 5.65 -10.54 6.35
C VAL A 37 6.88 -10.99 5.55
N PRO A 38 8.11 -10.68 6.03
CA PRO A 38 9.32 -11.01 5.28
C PRO A 38 9.50 -12.52 5.16
N LYS A 39 9.90 -12.98 3.97
CA LYS A 39 10.14 -14.40 3.70
C LYS A 39 11.64 -14.74 3.65
N ASN A 40 12.48 -13.79 3.30
CA ASN A 40 13.92 -13.93 3.08
C ASN A 40 14.62 -12.58 3.25
N ASP A 41 15.92 -12.53 3.00
CA ASP A 41 16.76 -11.33 3.12
C ASP A 41 16.62 -10.40 1.88
N GLY A 42 15.40 -10.12 1.46
CA GLY A 42 15.13 -9.20 0.35
C GLY A 42 15.21 -7.73 0.74
N ALA A 43 14.71 -6.88 -0.13
CA ALA A 43 14.59 -5.46 0.11
C ALA A 43 13.12 -5.05 0.27
N ILE A 44 12.88 -4.02 1.08
CA ILE A 44 11.57 -3.37 1.16
C ILE A 44 11.56 -2.21 0.17
N LEU A 45 10.66 -2.28 -0.81
CA LEU A 45 10.38 -1.19 -1.71
C LEU A 45 9.25 -0.36 -1.11
N THR A 46 9.49 0.94 -0.99
CA THR A 46 8.51 1.91 -0.47
C THR A 46 8.22 2.93 -1.55
N ALA A 47 6.95 3.19 -1.81
CA ALA A 47 6.48 4.20 -2.76
C ALA A 47 5.72 5.32 -2.06
N THR A 48 5.83 6.53 -2.60
CA THR A 48 5.18 7.73 -2.08
C THR A 48 4.28 8.38 -3.13
N GLN A 49 3.36 9.18 -2.65
CA GLN A 49 2.29 9.83 -3.37
C GLN A 49 2.77 10.61 -4.62
N ASN A 50 3.90 11.31 -4.54
CA ASN A 50 4.41 12.13 -5.63
C ASN A 50 5.38 11.36 -6.55
N GLY A 51 5.26 10.03 -6.61
CA GLY A 51 6.01 9.19 -7.55
C GLY A 51 7.47 8.94 -7.17
N TYR A 52 7.84 9.13 -5.91
CA TYR A 52 9.15 8.77 -5.39
C TYR A 52 9.09 7.43 -4.65
N GLY A 53 10.23 6.80 -4.54
CA GLY A 53 10.37 5.56 -3.77
C GLY A 53 11.80 5.09 -3.73
N LYS A 54 12.01 3.96 -3.09
CA LYS A 54 13.34 3.36 -2.93
C LYS A 54 13.23 1.91 -2.50
N ARG A 55 14.33 1.20 -2.67
CA ARG A 55 14.55 -0.07 -1.98
C ARG A 55 15.43 0.15 -0.76
N THR A 56 15.14 -0.54 0.33
CA THR A 56 15.99 -0.57 1.52
C THR A 56 16.14 -2.01 1.95
N GLN A 57 17.38 -2.44 2.20
CA GLN A 57 17.65 -3.80 2.64
C GLN A 57 16.90 -4.12 3.93
N LEU A 58 16.33 -5.33 4.01
CA LEU A 58 15.59 -5.77 5.19
C LEU A 58 16.46 -5.73 6.45
N SER A 59 17.76 -6.00 6.32
CA SER A 59 18.74 -5.94 7.41
C SER A 59 18.86 -4.56 8.08
N GLU A 60 18.45 -3.49 7.41
CA GLU A 60 18.43 -2.15 7.99
C GLU A 60 17.24 -1.92 8.94
N TYR A 61 16.26 -2.84 8.97
CA TYR A 61 15.10 -2.76 9.85
C TYR A 61 15.36 -3.59 11.11
N PRO A 62 15.64 -2.94 12.25
CA PRO A 62 15.91 -3.67 13.50
C PRO A 62 14.65 -4.36 14.01
N THR A 63 14.79 -5.58 14.47
CA THR A 63 13.75 -6.27 15.22
C THR A 63 13.48 -5.55 16.53
N LYS A 64 12.23 -5.18 16.76
CA LYS A 64 11.79 -4.47 17.97
C LYS A 64 10.85 -5.33 18.79
N SER A 65 10.88 -5.12 20.10
CA SER A 65 9.89 -5.70 21.01
C SER A 65 8.53 -4.97 20.90
N ARG A 66 7.52 -5.52 21.55
CA ARG A 66 6.22 -4.86 21.66
C ARG A 66 6.33 -3.53 22.42
N ASN A 67 5.37 -2.62 22.20
CA ASN A 67 5.30 -1.31 22.85
C ASN A 67 6.48 -0.38 22.55
N THR A 68 7.12 -0.53 21.39
CA THR A 68 8.16 0.39 20.93
C THR A 68 7.64 1.24 19.78
N LYS A 69 8.15 2.47 19.68
CA LYS A 69 7.97 3.26 18.46
C LYS A 69 8.69 2.56 17.31
N GLY A 70 8.08 2.59 16.12
CA GLY A 70 8.71 2.09 14.90
C GLY A 70 9.97 2.86 14.52
N VAL A 71 10.51 2.52 13.36
CA VAL A 71 11.65 3.23 12.76
C VAL A 71 11.19 3.88 11.46
N ILE A 72 11.80 5.02 11.11
CA ILE A 72 11.53 5.70 9.86
C ILE A 72 12.01 4.82 8.71
N SER A 73 11.13 4.48 7.79
CA SER A 73 11.45 3.75 6.58
C SER A 73 11.90 4.67 5.45
N ILE A 74 11.24 5.80 5.28
CA ILE A 74 11.54 6.83 4.27
C ILE A 74 11.33 8.21 4.90
N LYS A 75 12.18 9.18 4.54
CA LYS A 75 12.02 10.56 4.97
C LYS A 75 10.97 11.24 4.09
N VAL A 76 9.80 11.50 4.66
CA VAL A 76 8.70 12.21 3.99
C VAL A 76 8.96 13.71 3.97
N SER A 77 8.59 14.37 2.88
CA SER A 77 8.67 15.82 2.66
C SER A 77 7.60 16.24 1.64
N GLU A 78 7.39 17.52 1.44
CA GLU A 78 6.50 18.04 0.38
C GLU A 78 6.89 17.52 -1.01
N ARG A 79 8.17 17.31 -1.25
CA ARG A 79 8.69 16.82 -2.53
C ARG A 79 8.17 15.44 -2.89
N ASN A 80 8.20 14.49 -1.95
CA ASN A 80 7.85 13.10 -2.22
C ASN A 80 6.44 12.71 -1.74
N GLY A 81 5.80 13.52 -0.90
CA GLY A 81 4.47 13.24 -0.39
C GLY A 81 4.45 12.11 0.64
N LYS A 82 3.25 11.70 1.03
CA LYS A 82 3.02 10.61 2.01
C LYS A 82 3.35 9.25 1.40
N VAL A 83 3.68 8.28 2.25
CA VAL A 83 3.86 6.88 1.84
C VAL A 83 2.49 6.30 1.46
N VAL A 84 2.42 5.65 0.32
CA VAL A 84 1.20 5.01 -0.18
C VAL A 84 1.25 3.49 -0.11
N ALA A 85 2.44 2.90 -0.26
CA ALA A 85 2.61 1.45 -0.16
C ALA A 85 4.06 1.06 0.15
N ALA A 86 4.20 -0.14 0.70
CA ALA A 86 5.48 -0.82 0.85
C ALA A 86 5.31 -2.32 0.62
N THR A 87 6.25 -2.96 -0.04
CA THR A 87 6.25 -4.40 -0.29
C THR A 87 7.67 -4.96 -0.29
N GLN A 88 7.81 -6.25 0.01
CA GLN A 88 9.08 -6.93 -0.16
C GLN A 88 9.27 -7.30 -1.64
N VAL A 89 10.47 -7.05 -2.14
CA VAL A 89 10.83 -7.32 -3.54
C VAL A 89 12.18 -8.01 -3.64
N GLU A 90 12.36 -8.74 -4.72
CA GLU A 90 13.61 -9.34 -5.17
C GLU A 90 14.14 -8.60 -6.40
N GLU A 91 15.40 -8.81 -6.74
CA GLU A 91 16.06 -8.12 -7.85
C GLU A 91 15.41 -8.42 -9.21
N THR A 92 14.90 -9.63 -9.37
CA THR A 92 14.25 -10.13 -10.60
C THR A 92 12.80 -9.65 -10.75
N ASP A 93 12.19 -9.20 -9.68
CA ASP A 93 10.79 -8.76 -9.72
C ASP A 93 10.58 -7.51 -10.56
N GLN A 94 9.33 -7.29 -10.87
CA GLN A 94 8.84 -6.03 -11.44
C GLN A 94 7.78 -5.44 -10.50
N ILE A 95 7.58 -4.15 -10.62
CA ILE A 95 6.54 -3.43 -9.90
C ILE A 95 5.62 -2.70 -10.86
N MET A 96 4.39 -2.56 -10.46
CA MET A 96 3.39 -1.76 -11.15
C MET A 96 2.96 -0.62 -10.22
N LEU A 97 3.10 0.59 -10.68
CA LEU A 97 2.63 1.80 -10.01
C LEU A 97 1.34 2.26 -10.68
N ILE A 98 0.36 2.62 -9.87
CA ILE A 98 -0.96 3.06 -10.33
C ILE A 98 -1.23 4.44 -9.75
N THR A 99 -1.75 5.36 -10.56
CA THR A 99 -2.12 6.70 -10.13
C THR A 99 -3.65 6.87 -10.08
N ASP A 100 -4.12 7.90 -9.38
CA ASP A 100 -5.52 8.30 -9.31
C ASP A 100 -6.08 8.80 -10.65
N ALA A 101 -5.20 9.26 -11.56
CA ALA A 101 -5.57 9.60 -12.94
C ALA A 101 -5.65 8.38 -13.87
N GLY A 102 -5.36 7.16 -13.38
CA GLY A 102 -5.40 5.94 -14.16
C GLY A 102 -4.11 5.63 -14.95
N THR A 103 -3.02 6.35 -14.68
CA THR A 103 -1.71 6.04 -15.25
C THR A 103 -1.16 4.77 -14.60
N LEU A 104 -0.70 3.83 -15.44
CA LEU A 104 -0.07 2.58 -15.07
C LEU A 104 1.37 2.56 -15.57
N VAL A 105 2.32 2.33 -14.67
CA VAL A 105 3.74 2.20 -15.05
C VAL A 105 4.30 0.93 -14.46
N ARG A 106 4.90 0.11 -15.33
CA ARG A 106 5.62 -1.11 -14.96
C ARG A 106 7.12 -0.83 -15.02
N THR A 107 7.83 -1.15 -13.97
CA THR A 107 9.28 -0.90 -13.81
C THR A 107 9.94 -2.13 -13.21
N ARG A 108 11.17 -2.44 -13.65
CA ARG A 108 11.97 -3.50 -13.03
C ARG A 108 12.46 -3.04 -11.66
N VAL A 109 12.43 -3.94 -10.69
CA VAL A 109 12.94 -3.67 -9.34
C VAL A 109 14.43 -3.32 -9.38
N SER A 110 15.21 -3.95 -10.28
CA SER A 110 16.65 -3.68 -10.48
C SER A 110 16.96 -2.21 -10.83
N GLU A 111 16.01 -1.49 -11.44
CA GLU A 111 16.17 -0.08 -11.80
C GLU A 111 15.96 0.87 -10.61
N VAL A 112 15.39 0.39 -9.51
CA VAL A 112 15.16 1.19 -8.31
C VAL A 112 16.37 1.12 -7.39
N SER A 113 16.94 2.26 -7.04
CA SER A 113 18.13 2.33 -6.19
C SER A 113 17.90 1.75 -4.79
N ILE A 114 18.89 1.00 -4.30
CA ILE A 114 18.96 0.57 -2.90
C ILE A 114 19.64 1.68 -2.11
N VAL A 115 18.93 2.24 -1.13
CA VAL A 115 19.42 3.33 -0.29
C VAL A 115 18.92 3.17 1.14
N GLY A 116 19.64 3.77 2.08
CA GLY A 116 19.34 3.68 3.50
C GLY A 116 17.95 4.22 3.88
N ARG A 117 17.45 3.79 5.04
CA ARG A 117 16.09 4.13 5.53
C ARG A 117 15.84 5.63 5.58
N ASN A 118 16.76 6.41 6.09
CA ASN A 118 16.57 7.85 6.35
C ASN A 118 16.87 8.72 5.12
N THR A 119 16.34 8.35 3.97
CA THR A 119 16.46 9.10 2.70
C THR A 119 15.08 9.36 2.11
N GLN A 120 14.99 10.32 1.18
CA GLN A 120 13.72 10.67 0.50
C GLN A 120 13.39 9.75 -0.69
N GLY A 121 14.31 8.87 -1.07
CA GLY A 121 14.18 8.02 -2.25
C GLY A 121 14.50 8.74 -3.57
N VAL A 122 14.30 8.01 -4.65
CA VAL A 122 14.48 8.44 -6.04
C VAL A 122 13.14 8.54 -6.73
N ARG A 123 13.08 9.18 -7.88
CA ARG A 123 11.85 9.25 -8.67
C ARG A 123 11.63 7.94 -9.41
N LEU A 124 10.50 7.29 -9.14
CA LEU A 124 10.05 6.06 -9.81
C LEU A 124 9.21 6.37 -11.04
N ILE A 125 8.31 7.34 -10.92
CA ILE A 125 7.40 7.79 -11.98
C ILE A 125 7.31 9.32 -11.96
N ARG A 126 7.08 9.91 -13.12
CA ARG A 126 6.68 11.32 -13.23
C ARG A 126 5.16 11.39 -13.26
N THR A 127 4.58 12.02 -12.27
CA THR A 127 3.15 12.33 -12.22
C THR A 127 2.90 13.71 -12.82
N ALA A 128 1.70 13.92 -13.36
CA ALA A 128 1.24 15.25 -13.73
C ALA A 128 0.98 16.11 -12.48
N GLU A 129 0.65 17.37 -12.67
CA GLU A 129 0.19 18.24 -11.59
C GLU A 129 -1.16 17.66 -11.08
N ASP A 130 -1.31 17.56 -9.77
CA ASP A 130 -2.46 16.96 -9.09
C ASP A 130 -2.67 15.45 -9.35
N GLU A 131 -1.73 14.76 -9.98
CA GLU A 131 -1.74 13.31 -10.14
C GLU A 131 -0.89 12.64 -9.06
N HIS A 132 -1.44 11.63 -8.39
CA HIS A 132 -0.80 10.96 -7.29
C HIS A 132 -0.75 9.45 -7.47
N VAL A 133 0.34 8.84 -7.05
CA VAL A 133 0.41 7.38 -6.91
C VAL A 133 -0.50 6.95 -5.77
N VAL A 134 -1.36 5.97 -6.03
CA VAL A 134 -2.32 5.42 -5.06
C VAL A 134 -2.08 3.96 -4.74
N SER A 135 -1.39 3.22 -5.61
CA SER A 135 -1.06 1.81 -5.37
C SER A 135 0.30 1.43 -5.93
N LEU A 136 0.86 0.38 -5.35
CA LEU A 136 2.07 -0.30 -5.77
C LEU A 136 1.81 -1.80 -5.68
N GLU A 137 1.98 -2.50 -6.79
CA GLU A 137 1.84 -3.95 -6.86
C GLU A 137 3.16 -4.59 -7.29
N ARG A 138 3.51 -5.72 -6.67
CA ARG A 138 4.63 -6.55 -7.08
C ARG A 138 4.16 -7.52 -8.16
N VAL A 139 4.87 -7.57 -9.25
CA VAL A 139 4.71 -8.55 -10.31
C VAL A 139 5.92 -9.48 -10.25
N CYS A 140 5.71 -10.72 -9.82
CA CYS A 140 6.74 -11.75 -9.89
C CYS A 140 6.96 -12.11 -11.36
N ASP A 141 8.21 -12.31 -11.79
CA ASP A 141 8.45 -13.03 -13.03
C ASP A 141 7.95 -14.47 -12.81
N VAL A 142 6.92 -14.83 -13.53
CA VAL A 142 6.58 -16.24 -13.73
C VAL A 142 7.59 -16.71 -14.76
N ASP A 143 8.56 -17.52 -14.37
CA ASP A 143 9.32 -18.29 -15.33
C ASP A 143 8.27 -19.05 -16.15
N ASP A 144 8.11 -18.71 -17.43
CA ASP A 144 7.36 -19.51 -18.37
C ASP A 144 8.08 -20.87 -18.41
N GLU A 145 7.65 -21.80 -17.53
CA GLU A 145 8.02 -23.19 -17.67
C GLU A 145 7.47 -23.60 -19.04
N ASP A 146 8.41 -23.69 -19.98
CA ASP A 146 8.26 -24.17 -21.33
C ASP A 146 7.38 -25.42 -21.30
N GLU A 147 6.10 -25.28 -21.66
CA GLU A 147 5.25 -26.44 -21.96
C GLU A 147 5.86 -27.14 -23.16
N GLY A 148 6.83 -28.01 -22.85
CA GLY A 148 7.40 -28.95 -23.84
C GLY A 148 6.25 -29.69 -24.47
N THR A 149 5.88 -29.30 -25.67
CA THR A 149 5.06 -30.08 -26.56
C THR A 149 5.78 -31.41 -26.81
N GLU A 150 5.37 -32.43 -26.07
CA GLU A 150 5.72 -33.80 -26.40
C GLU A 150 5.13 -34.10 -27.79
N ASP A 151 6.01 -34.04 -28.79
CA ASP A 151 5.73 -34.47 -30.15
C ASP A 151 5.53 -35.98 -30.14
N VAL A 152 4.27 -36.39 -30.07
CA VAL A 152 3.90 -37.82 -30.20
C VAL A 152 4.03 -38.20 -31.66
N THR A 153 5.24 -38.55 -32.09
CA THR A 153 5.43 -39.23 -33.35
C THR A 153 4.90 -40.66 -33.23
N SER A 154 3.71 -40.88 -33.76
CA SER A 154 3.16 -42.16 -34.08
C SER A 154 4.03 -42.80 -35.19
N GLY A 155 4.85 -43.79 -34.81
CA GLY A 155 5.51 -44.69 -35.77
C GLY A 155 4.62 -45.87 -36.11
N GLU A 156 4.51 -46.15 -37.39
CA GLU A 156 3.93 -47.35 -37.99
C GLU A 156 4.59 -48.64 -37.50
#